data_12fb9528e0fe0423e3b936377303df61
#
_entry.id   12fb9528e0fe0423e3b936377303df61
#
_cell.length_a   1.000
_cell.length_b   1.000
_cell.length_c   1.000
_cell.angle_alpha   90.00
_cell.angle_beta   90.00
_cell.angle_gamma   90.00
#
_symmetry.space_group_name_H-M   'P 1'
#
loop_
_entity.id
_entity.type
_entity.pdbx_description
1 polymer ?
#
loop_
_entity_poly.entity_id
_entity_poly.type
_entity_poly.pdbx_seq_one_letter_code
_entity_poly.pdbx_strand_id
1 'polypeptide(L)'
;MDRIKHHSTLFQPTSLSDSQQHNKILLIPMAQKEPLIIRDKTQMRKWSRSMRSQSKLIALVPTMGYLHQGHLSLITEAHKHANVIAVSIYVNPGQFSPNEDLSTYPSDFQGDIQKLMSVPGGVDVVFNPKNLYDYGDGEVGGGGDGGVGVVSCIEKSGLGHESWVRVEKLEKGLCGKSRPIFFRGVATIVTKLFNIVEPDFALFGKKDYQQWRVIQRMVRDLDFSIKVIGCEITRENDGLAMSSRNVYLSPEEREKALSINKSLSKAKSAAEDGQVQCEKLRSLVIECITEAGGTIDYAEIVDQHSLEKVEFIKGPVVFCVAALFGKVRLIDNMEINL
;
A
#
# COMPACT_ATOMS: atom_id res chain seq x y z
N MET A 1 40.44 -84.65 -31.18
CA MET A 1 39.22 -85.46 -31.53
C MET A 1 38.31 -85.26 -30.41
N ASP A 2 37.19 -84.64 -30.72
CA ASP A 2 35.83 -84.77 -30.28
C ASP A 2 35.10 -83.45 -30.29
N ARG A 3 34.01 -83.47 -31.01
CA ARG A 3 33.09 -82.36 -31.29
C ARG A 3 32.18 -82.17 -30.09
N ILE A 4 32.04 -80.93 -29.63
CA ILE A 4 30.98 -80.53 -28.71
C ILE A 4 30.04 -79.64 -29.48
N LYS A 5 28.74 -80.08 -29.48
CA LYS A 5 27.61 -79.41 -30.12
C LYS A 5 27.14 -78.20 -29.32
N HIS A 6 26.94 -77.09 -30.02
CA HIS A 6 26.31 -75.93 -29.48
C HIS A 6 24.73 -76.15 -29.38
N HIS A 7 24.21 -75.97 -28.18
CA HIS A 7 22.75 -75.71 -27.99
C HIS A 7 22.58 -74.23 -27.67
N SER A 8 21.96 -73.57 -28.63
CA SER A 8 21.48 -72.16 -28.44
C SER A 8 20.09 -72.20 -27.78
N THR A 9 20.02 -71.66 -26.56
CA THR A 9 18.76 -71.39 -25.86
C THR A 9 18.42 -69.90 -26.00
N LEU A 10 17.33 -69.64 -26.70
CA LEU A 10 16.72 -68.31 -26.85
C LEU A 10 16.12 -67.84 -25.50
N PHE A 11 16.68 -66.78 -24.92
CA PHE A 11 16.02 -66.07 -23.83
C PHE A 11 15.13 -64.99 -24.40
N GLN A 12 13.80 -65.03 -24.10
CA GLN A 12 12.86 -63.94 -24.31
C GLN A 12 13.04 -62.92 -23.16
N PRO A 13 12.97 -61.60 -23.42
CA PRO A 13 12.96 -60.60 -22.36
C PRO A 13 11.57 -60.48 -21.75
N THR A 14 11.49 -60.69 -20.46
CA THR A 14 10.30 -60.41 -19.65
C THR A 14 10.17 -58.87 -19.47
N SER A 15 8.99 -58.34 -19.82
CA SER A 15 8.59 -56.96 -19.61
C SER A 15 8.54 -56.61 -18.12
N LEU A 16 9.41 -55.73 -17.67
CA LEU A 16 9.30 -55.07 -16.38
C LEU A 16 8.27 -53.93 -16.51
N SER A 17 7.18 -54.08 -15.81
CA SER A 17 6.16 -53.02 -15.65
C SER A 17 6.75 -51.91 -14.75
N ASP A 18 7.01 -50.75 -15.35
CA ASP A 18 7.33 -49.53 -14.65
C ASP A 18 6.13 -49.01 -13.85
N SER A 19 6.11 -49.35 -12.58
CA SER A 19 5.25 -48.67 -11.60
C SER A 19 5.90 -47.37 -11.18
N GLN A 20 5.75 -46.30 -11.97
CA GLN A 20 6.00 -44.92 -11.53
C GLN A 20 5.01 -44.56 -10.43
N GLN A 21 5.38 -44.79 -9.20
CA GLN A 21 4.75 -44.13 -8.05
C GLN A 21 5.06 -42.65 -8.12
N HIS A 22 4.11 -41.86 -8.65
CA HIS A 22 4.08 -40.42 -8.50
C HIS A 22 3.89 -40.12 -7.00
N ASN A 23 4.99 -39.78 -6.34
CA ASN A 23 4.93 -39.13 -5.03
C ASN A 23 4.19 -37.79 -5.20
N LYS A 24 2.87 -37.80 -5.12
CA LYS A 24 2.07 -36.62 -4.85
C LYS A 24 2.50 -36.12 -3.45
N ILE A 25 3.40 -35.16 -3.41
CA ILE A 25 3.60 -34.34 -2.19
C ILE A 25 2.23 -33.70 -1.92
N LEU A 26 1.49 -34.27 -1.00
CA LEU A 26 0.33 -33.65 -0.40
C LEU A 26 0.85 -32.39 0.32
N LEU A 27 0.75 -31.25 -0.33
CA LEU A 27 0.84 -29.96 0.33
C LEU A 27 -0.25 -29.92 1.38
N ILE A 28 0.10 -30.27 2.62
CA ILE A 28 -0.75 -30.04 3.77
C ILE A 28 -1.00 -28.55 3.80
N PRO A 29 -2.25 -28.05 3.71
CA PRO A 29 -2.49 -26.63 3.83
C PRO A 29 -1.97 -26.20 5.20
N MET A 30 -0.97 -25.32 5.21
CA MET A 30 -0.55 -24.71 6.47
C MET A 30 -1.79 -24.07 7.09
N ALA A 31 -2.08 -24.42 8.35
CA ALA A 31 -3.22 -23.87 9.06
C ALA A 31 -3.15 -22.35 8.94
N GLN A 32 -4.19 -21.75 8.34
CA GLN A 32 -4.27 -20.30 8.18
C GLN A 32 -4.30 -19.68 9.56
N LYS A 33 -3.30 -18.85 9.87
CA LYS A 33 -3.17 -18.18 11.16
C LYS A 33 -4.16 -17.03 11.22
N GLU A 34 -5.19 -17.14 12.05
CA GLU A 34 -6.08 -16.03 12.32
C GLU A 34 -5.34 -14.96 13.13
N PRO A 35 -5.36 -13.67 12.68
CA PRO A 35 -4.68 -12.60 13.40
C PRO A 35 -5.43 -12.24 14.70
N LEU A 36 -4.68 -11.88 15.73
CA LEU A 36 -5.27 -11.27 16.94
C LEU A 36 -5.87 -9.91 16.59
N ILE A 37 -7.16 -9.70 16.85
CA ILE A 37 -7.81 -8.41 16.61
C ILE A 37 -7.80 -7.58 17.88
N ILE A 38 -7.11 -6.43 17.85
CA ILE A 38 -7.04 -5.48 18.96
C ILE A 38 -7.71 -4.17 18.54
N ARG A 39 -8.61 -3.66 19.38
CA ARG A 39 -9.36 -2.41 19.15
C ARG A 39 -9.00 -1.29 20.14
N ASP A 40 -8.37 -1.63 21.24
CA ASP A 40 -7.98 -0.70 22.29
C ASP A 40 -6.50 -0.32 22.23
N LYS A 41 -6.20 0.98 22.39
CA LYS A 41 -4.84 1.54 22.33
C LYS A 41 -3.92 0.95 23.40
N THR A 42 -4.45 0.75 24.61
CA THR A 42 -3.66 0.25 25.75
C THR A 42 -3.34 -1.23 25.57
N GLN A 43 -4.30 -2.01 25.07
CA GLN A 43 -4.06 -3.42 24.74
C GLN A 43 -3.03 -3.55 23.61
N MET A 44 -3.10 -2.69 22.59
CA MET A 44 -2.12 -2.70 21.50
C MET A 44 -0.71 -2.40 22.00
N ARG A 45 -0.53 -1.39 22.87
CA ARG A 45 0.76 -1.11 23.51
C ARG A 45 1.27 -2.28 24.35
N LYS A 46 0.40 -2.91 25.12
CA LYS A 46 0.77 -4.10 25.93
C LYS A 46 1.25 -5.23 25.04
N TRP A 47 0.55 -5.49 23.93
CA TRP A 47 0.95 -6.49 22.96
C TRP A 47 2.33 -6.17 22.36
N SER A 48 2.55 -4.97 21.86
CA SER A 48 3.82 -4.56 21.27
C SER A 48 4.98 -4.69 22.24
N ARG A 49 4.80 -4.24 23.47
CA ARG A 49 5.83 -4.34 24.53
C ARG A 49 6.11 -5.78 24.91
N SER A 50 5.09 -6.66 24.91
CA SER A 50 5.29 -8.10 25.09
C SER A 50 6.09 -8.74 23.97
N MET A 51 5.91 -8.32 22.72
CA MET A 51 6.73 -8.80 21.61
C MET A 51 8.18 -8.31 21.74
N ARG A 52 8.39 -7.04 22.08
CA ARG A 52 9.72 -6.47 22.30
C ARG A 52 10.47 -7.12 23.46
N SER A 53 9.79 -7.45 24.57
CA SER A 53 10.41 -8.17 25.71
C SER A 53 10.90 -9.58 25.33
N GLN A 54 10.37 -10.15 24.25
CA GLN A 54 10.82 -11.40 23.63
C GLN A 54 11.86 -11.18 22.52
N SER A 55 12.43 -9.98 22.43
CA SER A 55 13.41 -9.58 21.37
C SER A 55 12.88 -9.75 19.94
N LYS A 56 11.57 -9.64 19.73
CA LYS A 56 10.95 -9.70 18.40
C LYS A 56 10.89 -8.32 17.79
N LEU A 57 11.28 -8.23 16.53
CA LEU A 57 11.12 -7.04 15.69
C LEU A 57 9.68 -6.97 15.15
N ILE A 58 9.10 -5.80 15.15
CA ILE A 58 7.72 -5.53 14.74
C ILE A 58 7.72 -4.76 13.43
N ALA A 59 7.03 -5.24 12.40
CA ALA A 59 6.70 -4.45 11.22
C ALA A 59 5.23 -4.02 11.27
N LEU A 60 4.99 -2.75 10.92
CA LEU A 60 3.65 -2.17 10.79
C LEU A 60 3.33 -1.89 9.32
N VAL A 61 2.18 -2.36 8.88
CA VAL A 61 1.56 -1.99 7.59
C VAL A 61 0.30 -1.18 7.87
N PRO A 62 0.35 0.17 7.79
CA PRO A 62 -0.81 1.01 8.00
C PRO A 62 -1.75 0.97 6.80
N THR A 63 -3.05 0.70 7.02
CA THR A 63 -4.08 0.70 5.97
C THR A 63 -5.37 1.36 6.45
N MET A 64 -6.24 1.68 5.51
CA MET A 64 -7.60 2.11 5.78
C MET A 64 -8.63 0.98 5.56
N GLY A 65 -8.18 -0.23 5.26
CA GLY A 65 -9.04 -1.36 4.91
C GLY A 65 -9.37 -1.42 3.41
N TYR A 66 -10.33 -2.29 3.06
CA TYR A 66 -10.66 -2.68 1.69
C TYR A 66 -9.42 -3.15 0.93
N LEU A 67 -8.77 -4.15 1.51
CA LEU A 67 -7.45 -4.59 1.10
C LEU A 67 -7.47 -5.20 -0.31
N HIS A 68 -6.40 -4.97 -1.03
CA HIS A 68 -6.14 -5.54 -2.36
C HIS A 68 -4.70 -6.05 -2.41
N GLN A 69 -4.32 -6.70 -3.51
CA GLN A 69 -3.01 -7.34 -3.66
C GLN A 69 -1.84 -6.38 -3.38
N GLY A 70 -2.00 -5.08 -3.65
CA GLY A 70 -1.01 -4.07 -3.30
C GLY A 70 -0.76 -3.96 -1.79
N HIS A 71 -1.78 -4.12 -0.94
CA HIS A 71 -1.59 -4.18 0.52
C HIS A 71 -0.95 -5.51 0.94
N LEU A 72 -1.36 -6.63 0.32
CA LEU A 72 -0.81 -7.95 0.64
C LEU A 72 0.67 -8.06 0.27
N SER A 73 1.12 -7.38 -0.79
CA SER A 73 2.54 -7.32 -1.15
C SER A 73 3.38 -6.59 -0.09
N LEU A 74 2.82 -5.55 0.56
CA LEU A 74 3.51 -4.89 1.69
C LEU A 74 3.71 -5.85 2.87
N ILE A 75 2.71 -6.69 3.16
CA ILE A 75 2.79 -7.68 4.23
C ILE A 75 3.84 -8.75 3.89
N THR A 76 3.86 -9.21 2.64
CA THR A 76 4.89 -10.14 2.15
C THR A 76 6.29 -9.54 2.28
N GLU A 77 6.46 -8.26 1.96
CA GLU A 77 7.72 -7.55 2.16
C GLU A 77 8.07 -7.41 3.64
N ALA A 78 7.07 -7.15 4.51
CA ALA A 78 7.28 -7.00 5.95
C ALA A 78 7.90 -8.24 6.60
N HIS A 79 7.55 -9.45 6.14
CA HIS A 79 8.13 -10.71 6.60
C HIS A 79 9.63 -10.85 6.36
N LYS A 80 10.21 -10.07 5.42
CA LYS A 80 11.66 -10.05 5.19
C LYS A 80 12.42 -9.25 6.25
N HIS A 81 11.74 -8.43 7.03
CA HIS A 81 12.35 -7.46 7.92
C HIS A 81 12.04 -7.70 9.40
N ALA A 82 10.91 -8.34 9.72
CA ALA A 82 10.44 -8.46 11.10
C ALA A 82 9.94 -9.87 11.43
N ASN A 83 9.94 -10.16 12.73
CA ASN A 83 9.48 -11.45 13.28
C ASN A 83 7.97 -11.50 13.44
N VAL A 84 7.33 -10.34 13.66
CA VAL A 84 5.89 -10.21 13.86
C VAL A 84 5.34 -9.04 13.02
N ILE A 85 4.18 -9.29 12.44
CA ILE A 85 3.53 -8.36 11.53
C ILE A 85 2.26 -7.80 12.18
N ALA A 86 2.21 -6.48 12.31
CA ALA A 86 1.03 -5.73 12.70
C ALA A 86 0.44 -5.01 11.48
N VAL A 87 -0.86 -5.14 11.27
CA VAL A 87 -1.60 -4.38 10.25
C VAL A 87 -2.58 -3.47 10.96
N SER A 88 -2.60 -2.18 10.64
CA SER A 88 -3.71 -1.33 11.10
C SER A 88 -4.77 -1.22 10.03
N ILE A 89 -6.05 -1.31 10.45
CA ILE A 89 -7.21 -1.03 9.59
C ILE A 89 -7.99 0.09 10.26
N TYR A 90 -7.82 1.31 9.75
CA TYR A 90 -8.48 2.49 10.31
C TYR A 90 -8.71 3.56 9.23
N VAL A 91 -9.98 3.84 8.92
CA VAL A 91 -10.34 4.95 8.04
C VAL A 91 -10.12 6.25 8.81
N ASN A 92 -9.06 6.99 8.43
CA ASN A 92 -8.60 8.16 9.16
C ASN A 92 -9.40 9.43 8.77
N PRO A 93 -10.28 9.95 9.62
CA PRO A 93 -11.07 11.14 9.28
C PRO A 93 -10.21 12.41 9.12
N GLY A 94 -9.06 12.48 9.80
CA GLY A 94 -8.18 13.66 9.77
C GLY A 94 -7.53 13.95 8.41
N GLN A 95 -7.58 13.03 7.46
CA GLN A 95 -7.03 13.21 6.11
C GLN A 95 -8.09 13.44 5.02
N PHE A 96 -9.35 13.59 5.39
CA PHE A 96 -10.43 13.88 4.45
C PHE A 96 -10.94 15.29 4.65
N SER A 97 -11.12 16.00 3.55
CA SER A 97 -11.87 17.27 3.52
C SER A 97 -13.38 16.99 3.57
N PRO A 98 -14.21 17.95 3.98
CA PRO A 98 -15.66 17.77 4.07
C PRO A 98 -16.34 17.27 2.78
N ASN A 99 -15.75 17.57 1.62
CA ASN A 99 -16.28 17.21 0.30
C ASN A 99 -15.65 15.96 -0.30
N GLU A 100 -14.82 15.23 0.47
CA GLU A 100 -14.18 13.99 0.01
C GLU A 100 -15.00 12.74 0.41
N ASP A 101 -14.60 11.60 -0.11
CA ASP A 101 -15.31 10.31 -0.05
C ASP A 101 -15.25 9.58 1.31
N LEU A 102 -15.12 10.30 2.44
CA LEU A 102 -14.99 9.67 3.76
C LEU A 102 -16.21 8.79 4.10
N SER A 103 -17.42 9.28 3.89
CA SER A 103 -18.66 8.54 4.21
C SER A 103 -18.93 7.37 3.27
N THR A 104 -18.35 7.39 2.09
CA THR A 104 -18.52 6.36 1.05
C THR A 104 -17.23 5.54 0.84
N TYR A 105 -16.21 5.75 1.67
CA TYR A 105 -14.95 5.00 1.56
C TYR A 105 -15.22 3.49 1.72
N PRO A 106 -14.74 2.64 0.80
CA PRO A 106 -15.09 1.24 0.81
C PRO A 106 -14.54 0.54 2.05
N SER A 107 -15.33 -0.32 2.65
CA SER A 107 -14.93 -1.12 3.81
C SER A 107 -15.52 -2.53 3.73
N ASP A 108 -14.71 -3.53 4.05
CA ASP A 108 -15.09 -4.93 4.15
C ASP A 108 -14.15 -5.62 5.14
N PHE A 109 -14.40 -5.40 6.43
CA PHE A 109 -13.49 -5.90 7.48
C PHE A 109 -13.36 -7.42 7.46
N GLN A 110 -14.43 -8.16 7.23
CA GLN A 110 -14.39 -9.64 7.20
C GLN A 110 -13.61 -10.15 5.98
N GLY A 111 -13.86 -9.57 4.82
CA GLY A 111 -13.07 -9.87 3.62
C GLY A 111 -11.60 -9.48 3.76
N ASP A 112 -11.31 -8.41 4.48
CA ASP A 112 -9.93 -8.00 4.79
C ASP A 112 -9.23 -9.05 5.67
N ILE A 113 -9.87 -9.54 6.73
CA ILE A 113 -9.31 -10.61 7.58
C ILE A 113 -9.03 -11.88 6.77
N GLN A 114 -9.95 -12.29 5.90
CA GLN A 114 -9.75 -13.45 5.03
C GLN A 114 -8.55 -13.27 4.10
N LYS A 115 -8.39 -12.08 3.51
CA LYS A 115 -7.22 -11.75 2.67
C LYS A 115 -5.93 -11.79 3.48
N LEU A 116 -5.93 -11.25 4.70
CA LEU A 116 -4.75 -11.28 5.59
C LEU A 116 -4.36 -12.72 5.97
N MET A 117 -5.33 -13.58 6.22
CA MET A 117 -5.09 -15.00 6.49
C MET A 117 -4.52 -15.76 5.29
N SER A 118 -4.76 -15.30 4.06
CA SER A 118 -4.23 -15.92 2.83
C SER A 118 -2.77 -15.60 2.54
N VAL A 119 -2.19 -14.60 3.23
CA VAL A 119 -0.77 -14.23 3.02
C VAL A 119 0.14 -15.31 3.64
N PRO A 120 1.14 -15.81 2.91
CA PRO A 120 2.13 -16.71 3.47
C PRO A 120 2.82 -16.11 4.72
N GLY A 121 2.85 -16.87 5.81
CA GLY A 121 3.32 -16.38 7.11
C GLY A 121 2.25 -15.69 7.96
N GLY A 122 1.15 -15.24 7.34
CA GLY A 122 0.01 -14.61 8.02
C GLY A 122 0.31 -13.24 8.60
N VAL A 123 -0.59 -12.75 9.44
CA VAL A 123 -0.46 -11.52 10.22
C VAL A 123 -0.63 -11.87 11.69
N ASP A 124 0.18 -11.29 12.56
CA ASP A 124 0.12 -11.58 14.00
C ASP A 124 -1.00 -10.82 14.70
N VAL A 125 -1.16 -9.53 14.33
CA VAL A 125 -2.17 -8.69 14.95
C VAL A 125 -2.76 -7.71 13.94
N VAL A 126 -4.07 -7.51 14.03
CA VAL A 126 -4.78 -6.43 13.35
C VAL A 126 -5.23 -5.41 14.39
N PHE A 127 -4.70 -4.20 14.28
CA PHE A 127 -5.13 -3.07 15.08
C PHE A 127 -6.26 -2.33 14.36
N ASN A 128 -7.49 -2.50 14.87
CA ASN A 128 -8.70 -1.89 14.29
C ASN A 128 -9.46 -1.06 15.34
N PRO A 129 -8.90 0.11 15.72
CA PRO A 129 -9.55 0.97 16.72
C PRO A 129 -10.81 1.63 16.16
N LYS A 130 -11.80 1.87 17.03
CA LYS A 130 -13.04 2.59 16.64
C LYS A 130 -12.78 4.07 16.41
N ASN A 131 -11.98 4.69 17.29
CA ASN A 131 -11.65 6.10 17.22
C ASN A 131 -10.25 6.37 17.79
N LEU A 132 -9.46 7.19 17.08
CA LEU A 132 -8.13 7.63 17.53
C LEU A 132 -8.07 9.15 17.82
N TYR A 133 -9.17 9.88 17.69
CA TYR A 133 -9.23 11.33 17.86
C TYR A 133 -10.23 11.77 18.94
N ASP A 134 -11.01 10.86 19.52
CA ASP A 134 -11.92 11.13 20.60
C ASP A 134 -11.25 10.86 21.94
N TYR A 135 -11.28 11.84 22.84
CA TYR A 135 -10.72 11.78 24.18
C TYR A 135 -11.79 12.08 25.24
N GLY A 136 -13.08 12.15 24.84
CA GLY A 136 -14.18 12.39 25.76
C GLY A 136 -14.21 11.31 26.84
N ASP A 137 -14.21 11.74 28.11
CA ASP A 137 -14.53 10.89 29.24
C ASP A 137 -15.95 10.35 29.01
N GLY A 138 -16.06 9.04 28.93
CA GLY A 138 -17.28 8.35 28.56
C GLY A 138 -18.40 8.51 29.57
N GLU A 139 -19.08 9.64 29.58
CA GLU A 139 -20.40 9.84 30.17
C GLU A 139 -21.07 11.06 29.54
N VAL A 140 -21.33 11.02 28.25
CA VAL A 140 -22.49 11.71 27.70
C VAL A 140 -23.35 10.65 27.03
N GLY A 141 -24.39 10.25 27.77
CA GLY A 141 -25.35 9.26 27.37
C GLY A 141 -25.97 9.59 26.03
N GLY A 142 -26.08 8.56 25.24
CA GLY A 142 -26.74 8.59 23.94
C GLY A 142 -26.55 7.21 23.29
N GLY A 143 -27.20 6.19 23.87
CA GLY A 143 -27.49 4.96 23.16
C GLY A 143 -28.31 5.31 21.92
N GLY A 144 -27.72 5.11 20.76
CA GLY A 144 -28.34 5.24 19.48
C GLY A 144 -27.44 4.50 18.51
N ASP A 145 -27.93 3.34 18.06
CA ASP A 145 -27.45 2.61 16.90
C ASP A 145 -27.81 3.43 15.64
N GLY A 146 -27.16 4.55 15.50
CA GLY A 146 -27.32 5.48 14.40
C GLY A 146 -25.95 5.92 13.94
N GLY A 147 -25.63 5.66 12.67
CA GLY A 147 -24.39 6.05 12.03
C GLY A 147 -23.98 7.46 12.43
N VAL A 148 -22.96 7.55 13.28
CA VAL A 148 -22.34 8.83 13.63
C VAL A 148 -21.75 9.35 12.34
N GLY A 149 -22.40 10.33 11.73
CA GLY A 149 -21.80 11.10 10.67
C GLY A 149 -20.42 11.52 11.17
N VAL A 150 -19.38 11.08 10.47
CA VAL A 150 -17.99 11.36 10.83
C VAL A 150 -17.80 12.85 10.64
N VAL A 151 -18.09 13.63 11.69
CA VAL A 151 -17.76 15.04 11.76
C VAL A 151 -16.24 15.12 11.69
N SER A 152 -15.73 15.92 10.78
CA SER A 152 -14.29 16.23 10.74
C SER A 152 -13.85 16.57 12.16
N CYS A 153 -12.77 15.94 12.65
CA CYS A 153 -12.24 16.17 14.01
C CYS A 153 -11.86 17.62 14.29
N ILE A 154 -12.01 18.50 13.30
CA ILE A 154 -11.76 19.95 13.34
C ILE A 154 -12.97 20.72 13.96
N GLU A 155 -14.18 20.15 13.99
CA GLU A 155 -15.41 20.93 14.23
C GLU A 155 -15.99 20.81 15.65
N LYS A 156 -15.45 19.92 16.50
CA LYS A 156 -15.88 19.86 17.90
C LYS A 156 -15.04 20.80 18.77
N SER A 157 -15.56 21.98 19.05
CA SER A 157 -15.00 22.89 20.04
C SER A 157 -14.98 22.25 21.43
N GLY A 158 -13.82 22.24 22.09
CA GLY A 158 -13.67 21.96 23.51
C GLY A 158 -13.14 20.59 23.90
N LEU A 159 -13.37 19.51 23.13
CA LEU A 159 -12.86 18.15 23.39
C LEU A 159 -12.29 17.48 22.14
N GLY A 160 -12.06 18.27 21.08
CA GLY A 160 -11.51 17.79 19.81
C GLY A 160 -10.01 17.59 19.85
N HIS A 161 -9.49 16.96 18.80
CA HIS A 161 -8.06 16.77 18.60
C HIS A 161 -7.39 18.07 18.14
N GLU A 162 -6.46 18.60 18.93
CA GLU A 162 -5.82 19.91 18.69
C GLU A 162 -4.39 19.80 18.15
N SER A 163 -3.72 18.66 18.38
CA SER A 163 -2.31 18.51 18.03
C SER A 163 -2.16 17.89 16.63
N TRP A 164 -1.46 18.58 15.75
CA TRP A 164 -1.25 18.15 14.37
C TRP A 164 0.24 18.12 14.00
N VAL A 165 0.65 17.08 13.28
CA VAL A 165 1.98 16.95 12.71
C VAL A 165 1.95 17.41 11.26
N ARG A 166 2.91 18.28 10.88
CA ARG A 166 3.07 18.80 9.52
C ARG A 166 4.49 18.59 9.02
N VAL A 167 4.64 18.37 7.73
CA VAL A 167 5.93 18.31 7.05
C VAL A 167 5.95 19.42 6.00
N GLU A 168 6.24 20.62 6.45
CA GLU A 168 6.05 21.93 5.84
C GLU A 168 6.36 22.04 4.35
N LYS A 169 7.48 21.45 3.88
CA LYS A 169 7.88 21.53 2.48
C LYS A 169 7.22 20.43 1.65
N LEU A 170 7.32 19.18 2.10
CA LEU A 170 6.87 18.01 1.33
C LEU A 170 5.35 17.88 1.25
N GLU A 171 4.58 18.53 2.14
CA GLU A 171 3.12 18.55 2.07
C GLU A 171 2.58 19.51 1.00
N LYS A 172 3.43 20.35 0.39
CA LYS A 172 3.05 21.31 -0.65
C LYS A 172 3.20 20.68 -2.04
N GLY A 173 2.51 21.24 -3.03
CA GLY A 173 2.55 20.70 -4.39
C GLY A 173 1.85 19.36 -4.56
N LEU A 174 1.83 18.82 -5.77
CA LEU A 174 1.22 17.53 -6.10
C LEU A 174 -0.16 17.32 -5.44
N CYS A 175 -0.36 16.19 -4.75
CA CYS A 175 -1.58 15.94 -3.98
C CYS A 175 -1.84 16.99 -2.88
N GLY A 176 -0.81 17.56 -2.28
CA GLY A 176 -0.98 18.54 -1.22
C GLY A 176 -1.56 19.88 -1.70
N LYS A 177 -1.36 20.22 -2.99
CA LYS A 177 -2.02 21.39 -3.61
C LYS A 177 -3.52 21.16 -3.77
N SER A 178 -3.91 19.98 -4.24
CA SER A 178 -5.33 19.64 -4.48
C SER A 178 -6.06 19.27 -3.17
N ARG A 179 -5.32 18.82 -2.16
CA ARG A 179 -5.85 18.33 -0.87
C ARG A 179 -5.07 18.95 0.31
N PRO A 180 -5.26 20.22 0.65
CA PRO A 180 -4.39 20.98 1.57
C PRO A 180 -4.26 20.42 2.98
N ILE A 181 -5.26 19.69 3.49
CA ILE A 181 -5.25 19.10 4.84
C ILE A 181 -4.79 17.64 4.87
N PHE A 182 -4.67 16.99 3.70
CA PHE A 182 -4.44 15.56 3.58
C PHE A 182 -3.17 15.10 4.31
N PHE A 183 -2.02 15.70 4.00
CA PHE A 183 -0.74 15.25 4.57
C PHE A 183 -0.60 15.57 6.06
N ARG A 184 -1.21 16.65 6.55
CA ARG A 184 -1.33 16.91 7.98
C ARG A 184 -2.07 15.76 8.67
N GLY A 185 -3.20 15.31 8.11
CA GLY A 185 -3.96 14.19 8.63
C GLY A 185 -3.17 12.87 8.58
N VAL A 186 -2.47 12.61 7.47
CA VAL A 186 -1.62 11.42 7.31
C VAL A 186 -0.46 11.42 8.32
N ALA A 187 0.30 12.49 8.40
CA ALA A 187 1.43 12.58 9.32
C ALA A 187 0.99 12.41 10.78
N THR A 188 -0.16 12.99 11.14
CA THR A 188 -0.72 12.88 12.49
C THR A 188 -1.13 11.45 12.80
N ILE A 189 -1.91 10.78 11.92
CA ILE A 189 -2.36 9.41 12.20
C ILE A 189 -1.18 8.44 12.25
N VAL A 190 -0.21 8.58 11.35
CA VAL A 190 0.99 7.71 11.34
C VAL A 190 1.81 7.92 12.62
N THR A 191 1.98 9.15 13.09
CA THR A 191 2.61 9.44 14.38
C THR A 191 1.87 8.75 15.54
N LYS A 192 0.53 8.80 15.55
CA LYS A 192 -0.28 8.10 16.57
C LYS A 192 -0.09 6.58 16.50
N LEU A 193 -0.10 6.01 15.30
CA LEU A 193 0.13 4.58 15.11
C LEU A 193 1.54 4.18 15.55
N PHE A 194 2.56 4.97 15.25
CA PHE A 194 3.93 4.73 15.70
C PHE A 194 4.05 4.74 17.23
N ASN A 195 3.40 5.68 17.90
CA ASN A 195 3.37 5.76 19.37
C ASN A 195 2.52 4.65 20.04
N ILE A 196 1.61 4.01 19.31
CA ILE A 196 0.75 2.95 19.85
C ILE A 196 1.37 1.58 19.60
N VAL A 197 1.85 1.34 18.38
CA VAL A 197 2.39 0.06 17.93
C VAL A 197 3.88 -0.07 18.25
N GLU A 198 4.60 1.03 18.36
CA GLU A 198 6.04 1.07 18.60
C GLU A 198 6.81 0.13 17.63
N PRO A 199 6.62 0.24 16.28
CA PRO A 199 7.22 -0.69 15.33
C PRO A 199 8.71 -0.40 15.11
N ASP A 200 9.48 -1.43 14.65
CA ASP A 200 10.86 -1.26 14.18
C ASP A 200 10.89 -0.92 12.69
N PHE A 201 9.90 -1.41 11.94
CA PHE A 201 9.73 -1.17 10.52
C PHE A 201 8.31 -0.71 10.22
N ALA A 202 8.17 0.23 9.28
CA ALA A 202 6.88 0.64 8.74
C ALA A 202 6.92 0.62 7.21
N LEU A 203 5.95 -0.07 6.58
CA LEU A 203 5.93 -0.28 5.13
C LEU A 203 4.84 0.54 4.48
N PHE A 204 5.19 1.20 3.38
CA PHE A 204 4.30 2.05 2.59
C PHE A 204 4.49 1.78 1.11
N GLY A 205 3.40 1.78 0.36
CA GLY A 205 3.46 1.67 -1.10
C GLY A 205 3.95 2.97 -1.74
N LYS A 206 4.91 2.89 -2.65
CA LYS A 206 5.40 4.02 -3.47
C LYS A 206 4.33 4.59 -4.42
N LYS A 207 3.20 3.89 -4.60
CA LYS A 207 2.07 4.45 -5.36
C LYS A 207 1.66 5.81 -4.81
N ASP A 208 1.60 5.94 -3.50
CA ASP A 208 1.36 7.19 -2.79
C ASP A 208 2.71 7.87 -2.46
N TYR A 209 3.48 8.20 -3.53
CA TYR A 209 4.88 8.60 -3.45
C TYR A 209 5.13 9.78 -2.50
N GLN A 210 4.36 10.84 -2.65
CA GLN A 210 4.47 12.02 -1.78
C GLN A 210 4.18 11.65 -0.33
N GLN A 211 3.19 10.80 -0.05
CA GLN A 211 2.90 10.29 1.30
C GLN A 211 4.10 9.55 1.89
N TRP A 212 4.69 8.64 1.14
CA TRP A 212 5.88 7.90 1.59
C TRP A 212 7.04 8.84 1.92
N ARG A 213 7.29 9.86 1.09
CA ARG A 213 8.36 10.85 1.32
C ARG A 213 8.06 11.74 2.54
N VAL A 214 6.81 12.15 2.71
CA VAL A 214 6.34 12.89 3.90
C VAL A 214 6.61 12.10 5.18
N ILE A 215 6.26 10.80 5.18
CA ILE A 215 6.47 9.94 6.36
C ILE A 215 7.96 9.72 6.63
N GLN A 216 8.77 9.47 5.60
CA GLN A 216 10.23 9.37 5.78
C GLN A 216 10.84 10.65 6.38
N ARG A 217 10.39 11.81 5.92
CA ARG A 217 10.85 13.10 6.41
C ARG A 217 10.42 13.32 7.86
N MET A 218 9.18 12.98 8.19
CA MET A 218 8.66 13.05 9.55
C MET A 218 9.46 12.14 10.51
N VAL A 219 9.73 10.91 10.11
CA VAL A 219 10.55 9.97 10.91
C VAL A 219 11.93 10.52 11.17
N ARG A 220 12.58 11.09 10.15
CA ARG A 220 13.90 11.71 10.27
C ARG A 220 13.88 12.93 11.21
N ASP A 221 12.93 13.84 10.99
CA ASP A 221 12.90 15.14 11.65
C ASP A 221 12.42 15.07 13.12
N LEU A 222 11.67 14.01 13.47
CA LEU A 222 11.16 13.75 14.81
C LEU A 222 11.93 12.62 15.54
N ASP A 223 13.07 12.19 14.99
CA ASP A 223 13.96 11.19 15.59
C ASP A 223 13.26 9.86 15.97
N PHE A 224 12.28 9.44 15.17
CA PHE A 224 11.68 8.12 15.38
C PHE A 224 12.67 6.99 15.10
N SER A 225 12.82 6.07 16.03
CA SER A 225 13.63 4.85 15.85
C SER A 225 12.90 3.81 14.98
N ILE A 226 12.47 4.20 13.78
CA ILE A 226 11.67 3.37 12.87
C ILE A 226 12.27 3.46 11.47
N LYS A 227 12.48 2.31 10.83
CA LYS A 227 12.88 2.26 9.42
C LYS A 227 11.65 2.25 8.52
N VAL A 228 11.46 3.31 7.74
CA VAL A 228 10.38 3.42 6.75
C VAL A 228 10.82 2.80 5.43
N ILE A 229 10.09 1.79 4.98
CA ILE A 229 10.35 1.05 3.73
C ILE A 229 9.32 1.44 2.69
N GLY A 230 9.76 1.87 1.52
CA GLY A 230 8.92 2.09 0.35
C GLY A 230 8.90 0.86 -0.53
N CYS A 231 7.71 0.32 -0.80
CA CYS A 231 7.53 -0.86 -1.64
C CYS A 231 7.02 -0.47 -3.02
N GLU A 232 7.44 -1.20 -4.04
CA GLU A 232 7.09 -0.92 -5.43
C GLU A 232 5.58 -0.97 -5.69
N ILE A 233 5.15 -0.28 -6.74
CA ILE A 233 3.74 -0.21 -7.12
C ILE A 233 3.28 -1.56 -7.63
N THR A 234 2.32 -2.15 -6.95
CA THR A 234 1.62 -3.34 -7.43
C THR A 234 0.58 -2.93 -8.46
N ARG A 235 0.61 -3.58 -9.62
CA ARG A 235 -0.29 -3.31 -10.74
C ARG A 235 -1.17 -4.52 -11.05
N GLU A 236 -2.31 -4.26 -11.63
CA GLU A 236 -3.12 -5.30 -12.26
C GLU A 236 -2.44 -5.78 -13.56
N ASN A 237 -2.87 -6.91 -14.12
CA ASN A 237 -2.22 -7.53 -15.28
C ASN A 237 -2.16 -6.61 -16.52
N ASP A 238 -3.08 -5.66 -16.63
CA ASP A 238 -3.16 -4.66 -17.70
C ASP A 238 -2.36 -3.38 -17.42
N GLY A 239 -1.68 -3.31 -16.27
CA GLY A 239 -0.83 -2.21 -15.87
C GLY A 239 -1.48 -1.15 -14.98
N LEU A 240 -2.79 -1.22 -14.70
CA LEU A 240 -3.46 -0.28 -13.80
C LEU A 240 -2.87 -0.40 -12.39
N ALA A 241 -2.47 0.73 -11.79
CA ALA A 241 -2.01 0.73 -10.41
C ALA A 241 -3.15 0.32 -9.46
N MET A 242 -2.91 -0.65 -8.59
CA MET A 242 -3.93 -1.13 -7.66
C MET A 242 -4.34 -0.05 -6.66
N SER A 243 -5.65 0.12 -6.50
CA SER A 243 -6.25 1.08 -5.57
C SER A 243 -7.63 0.59 -5.11
N SER A 244 -7.94 0.83 -3.83
CA SER A 244 -9.29 0.58 -3.30
C SER A 244 -10.38 1.38 -4.05
N ARG A 245 -10.02 2.50 -4.69
CA ARG A 245 -10.93 3.32 -5.49
C ARG A 245 -11.20 2.77 -6.90
N ASN A 246 -10.44 1.79 -7.38
CA ASN A 246 -10.66 1.19 -8.70
C ASN A 246 -12.06 0.57 -8.85
N VAL A 247 -12.69 0.18 -7.74
CA VAL A 247 -14.06 -0.39 -7.73
C VAL A 247 -15.15 0.61 -8.15
N TYR A 248 -14.84 1.91 -8.12
CA TYR A 248 -15.78 2.96 -8.53
C TYR A 248 -15.73 3.28 -10.02
N LEU A 249 -14.73 2.74 -10.74
CA LEU A 249 -14.62 2.93 -12.18
C LEU A 249 -15.65 2.06 -12.91
N SER A 250 -16.37 2.64 -13.87
CA SER A 250 -17.08 1.85 -14.86
C SER A 250 -16.08 1.04 -15.72
N PRO A 251 -16.50 0.00 -16.41
CA PRO A 251 -15.62 -0.75 -17.31
C PRO A 251 -14.93 0.15 -18.36
N GLU A 252 -15.64 1.13 -18.90
CA GLU A 252 -15.13 2.09 -19.88
C GLU A 252 -14.10 3.05 -19.24
N GLU A 253 -14.42 3.61 -18.08
CA GLU A 253 -13.51 4.49 -17.32
C GLU A 253 -12.23 3.74 -16.92
N ARG A 254 -12.36 2.46 -16.53
CA ARG A 254 -11.22 1.63 -16.17
C ARG A 254 -10.29 1.40 -17.37
N GLU A 255 -10.82 1.14 -18.55
CA GLU A 255 -10.01 0.99 -19.77
C GLU A 255 -9.28 2.30 -20.12
N LYS A 256 -9.98 3.42 -20.05
CA LYS A 256 -9.39 4.76 -20.25
C LYS A 256 -8.28 5.06 -19.25
N ALA A 257 -8.42 4.63 -17.99
CA ALA A 257 -7.45 4.86 -16.92
C ALA A 257 -6.10 4.16 -17.17
N LEU A 258 -6.03 3.14 -18.03
CA LEU A 258 -4.78 2.50 -18.46
C LEU A 258 -3.84 3.48 -19.16
N SER A 259 -4.37 4.59 -19.68
CA SER A 259 -3.58 5.65 -20.30
C SER A 259 -2.55 6.25 -19.36
N ILE A 260 -2.80 6.26 -18.04
CA ILE A 260 -1.85 6.80 -17.06
C ILE A 260 -0.54 5.99 -17.11
N ASN A 261 -0.61 4.68 -16.87
CA ASN A 261 0.59 3.85 -16.88
C ASN A 261 1.25 3.78 -18.24
N LYS A 262 0.45 3.70 -19.33
CA LYS A 262 0.97 3.67 -20.70
C LYS A 262 1.74 4.95 -21.05
N SER A 263 1.23 6.12 -20.68
CA SER A 263 1.89 7.40 -20.93
C SER A 263 3.13 7.61 -20.06
N LEU A 264 3.10 7.22 -18.79
CA LEU A 264 4.26 7.25 -17.90
C LEU A 264 5.38 6.35 -18.42
N SER A 265 5.06 5.15 -18.91
CA SER A 265 6.04 4.23 -19.52
C SER A 265 6.66 4.81 -20.77
N LYS A 266 5.86 5.44 -21.66
CA LYS A 266 6.37 6.15 -22.85
C LYS A 266 7.30 7.30 -22.46
N ALA A 267 6.92 8.09 -21.46
CA ALA A 267 7.75 9.19 -20.98
C ALA A 267 9.08 8.71 -20.39
N LYS A 268 9.07 7.60 -19.63
CA LYS A 268 10.27 6.99 -19.11
C LYS A 268 11.19 6.51 -20.22
N SER A 269 10.68 5.76 -21.21
CA SER A 269 11.48 5.31 -22.36
C SER A 269 12.05 6.51 -23.13
N ALA A 270 11.26 7.56 -23.38
CA ALA A 270 11.75 8.77 -24.03
C ALA A 270 12.88 9.45 -23.23
N ALA A 271 12.80 9.44 -21.89
CA ALA A 271 13.87 9.97 -21.05
C ALA A 271 15.14 9.10 -21.13
N GLU A 272 15.01 7.78 -21.13
CA GLU A 272 16.11 6.82 -21.32
C GLU A 272 16.75 6.96 -22.70
N ASP A 273 15.98 7.34 -23.72
CA ASP A 273 16.45 7.67 -25.09
C ASP A 273 17.03 9.11 -25.23
N GLY A 274 17.18 9.83 -24.11
CA GLY A 274 17.85 11.12 -24.07
C GLY A 274 16.94 12.36 -24.06
N GLN A 275 15.61 12.21 -23.99
CA GLN A 275 14.71 13.36 -23.81
C GLN A 275 14.70 13.79 -22.35
N VAL A 276 15.57 14.70 -21.96
CA VAL A 276 15.71 15.15 -20.56
C VAL A 276 14.91 16.41 -20.23
N GLN A 277 14.28 17.06 -21.22
CA GLN A 277 13.46 18.25 -20.99
C GLN A 277 12.09 17.86 -20.44
N CYS A 278 11.84 18.21 -19.17
CA CYS A 278 10.65 17.79 -18.44
C CYS A 278 9.35 18.26 -19.07
N GLU A 279 9.31 19.47 -19.65
CA GLU A 279 8.09 20.00 -20.27
C GLU A 279 7.61 19.13 -21.45
N LYS A 280 8.53 18.61 -22.27
CA LYS A 280 8.18 17.72 -23.38
C LYS A 280 7.61 16.39 -22.90
N LEU A 281 8.20 15.82 -21.83
CA LEU A 281 7.71 14.59 -21.23
C LEU A 281 6.35 14.79 -20.56
N ARG A 282 6.14 15.95 -19.92
CA ARG A 282 4.85 16.32 -19.34
C ARG A 282 3.76 16.44 -20.40
N SER A 283 4.03 17.18 -21.49
CA SER A 283 3.10 17.35 -22.60
C SER A 283 2.68 15.99 -23.17
N LEU A 284 3.62 15.07 -23.41
CA LEU A 284 3.34 13.72 -23.88
C LEU A 284 2.35 12.98 -22.95
N VAL A 285 2.56 13.05 -21.64
CA VAL A 285 1.68 12.36 -20.66
C VAL A 285 0.31 13.03 -20.60
N ILE A 286 0.26 14.37 -20.58
CA ILE A 286 -0.99 15.14 -20.55
C ILE A 286 -1.85 14.85 -21.79
N GLU A 287 -1.25 14.90 -22.98
CA GLU A 287 -1.92 14.60 -24.24
C GLU A 287 -2.49 13.19 -24.26
N CYS A 288 -1.68 12.17 -23.94
CA CYS A 288 -2.15 10.78 -23.93
C CYS A 288 -3.33 10.54 -22.97
N ILE A 289 -3.31 11.15 -21.78
CA ILE A 289 -4.39 10.97 -20.81
C ILE A 289 -5.65 11.74 -21.23
N THR A 290 -5.48 12.95 -21.78
CA THR A 290 -6.60 13.79 -22.24
C THR A 290 -7.29 13.18 -23.46
N GLU A 291 -6.53 12.65 -24.42
CA GLU A 291 -7.07 11.94 -25.59
C GLU A 291 -7.86 10.69 -25.19
N ALA A 292 -7.43 10.00 -24.11
CA ALA A 292 -8.18 8.88 -23.54
C ALA A 292 -9.44 9.32 -22.79
N GLY A 293 -9.69 10.61 -22.62
CA GLY A 293 -10.84 11.16 -21.91
C GLY A 293 -10.64 11.34 -20.41
N GLY A 294 -9.39 11.33 -19.92
CA GLY A 294 -9.04 11.68 -18.54
C GLY A 294 -8.90 13.20 -18.36
N THR A 295 -9.22 13.70 -17.19
CA THR A 295 -8.99 15.09 -16.79
C THR A 295 -7.80 15.17 -15.85
N ILE A 296 -6.76 15.90 -16.24
CA ILE A 296 -5.54 16.06 -15.46
C ILE A 296 -5.78 16.96 -14.24
N ASP A 297 -5.44 16.48 -13.06
CA ASP A 297 -5.29 17.31 -11.85
C ASP A 297 -3.83 17.84 -11.77
N TYR A 298 -2.85 16.96 -11.91
CA TYR A 298 -1.46 17.33 -12.12
C TYR A 298 -0.69 16.23 -12.88
N ALA A 299 0.36 16.65 -13.58
CA ALA A 299 1.38 15.80 -14.18
C ALA A 299 2.73 16.52 -14.00
N GLU A 300 3.57 16.05 -13.06
CA GLU A 300 4.76 16.78 -12.65
C GLU A 300 5.97 15.83 -12.51
N ILE A 301 7.11 16.29 -13.03
CA ILE A 301 8.41 15.64 -12.81
C ILE A 301 9.11 16.40 -11.69
N VAL A 302 9.45 15.67 -10.62
CA VAL A 302 10.03 16.26 -9.44
C VAL A 302 11.26 15.46 -8.96
N ASP A 303 12.16 16.11 -8.24
CA ASP A 303 13.27 15.42 -7.56
C ASP A 303 12.72 14.38 -6.56
N GLN A 304 13.32 13.21 -6.52
CA GLN A 304 12.84 12.11 -5.68
C GLN A 304 12.84 12.42 -4.18
N HIS A 305 13.70 13.32 -3.69
CA HIS A 305 13.88 13.58 -2.27
C HIS A 305 13.18 14.85 -1.79
N SER A 306 13.34 15.95 -2.54
CA SER A 306 12.76 17.24 -2.18
C SER A 306 11.34 17.44 -2.69
N LEU A 307 10.92 16.67 -3.71
CA LEU A 307 9.69 16.82 -4.47
C LEU A 307 9.56 18.21 -5.13
N GLU A 308 10.67 18.90 -5.31
CA GLU A 308 10.74 20.15 -6.06
C GLU A 308 10.72 19.87 -7.55
N LYS A 309 10.02 20.72 -8.32
CA LYS A 309 9.93 20.59 -9.77
C LYS A 309 11.29 20.79 -10.40
N VAL A 310 11.56 20.02 -11.45
CA VAL A 310 12.78 20.14 -12.24
C VAL A 310 12.44 20.48 -13.70
N GLU A 311 13.29 21.29 -14.35
CA GLU A 311 13.13 21.64 -15.77
C GLU A 311 13.80 20.63 -16.67
N PHE A 312 14.90 20.03 -16.22
CA PHE A 312 15.68 19.02 -16.93
C PHE A 312 16.05 17.88 -15.96
N ILE A 313 15.97 16.65 -16.45
CA ILE A 313 16.41 15.48 -15.71
C ILE A 313 17.95 15.47 -15.66
N LYS A 314 18.51 15.69 -14.47
CA LYS A 314 19.97 15.67 -14.22
C LYS A 314 20.37 14.65 -13.15
N GLY A 315 19.45 13.89 -12.64
CA GLY A 315 19.60 12.88 -11.60
C GLY A 315 18.27 12.19 -11.32
N PRO A 316 18.16 11.45 -10.23
CA PRO A 316 16.94 10.70 -9.90
C PRO A 316 15.71 11.57 -9.73
N VAL A 317 14.69 11.34 -10.56
CA VAL A 317 13.40 12.04 -10.51
C VAL A 317 12.25 11.05 -10.44
N VAL A 318 11.08 11.55 -10.07
CA VAL A 318 9.82 10.81 -10.16
C VAL A 318 8.80 11.62 -10.94
N PHE A 319 8.15 10.97 -11.90
CA PHE A 319 7.04 11.54 -12.64
C PHE A 319 5.74 11.16 -11.93
N CYS A 320 5.09 12.10 -11.28
CA CYS A 320 3.85 11.92 -10.56
C CYS A 320 2.65 12.44 -11.35
N VAL A 321 1.59 11.67 -11.41
CA VAL A 321 0.35 12.00 -12.11
C VAL A 321 -0.85 11.81 -11.18
N ALA A 322 -1.80 12.74 -11.28
CA ALA A 322 -3.16 12.56 -10.81
C ALA A 322 -4.14 12.95 -11.93
N ALA A 323 -5.10 12.09 -12.19
CA ALA A 323 -6.12 12.31 -13.21
C ALA A 323 -7.47 11.77 -12.75
N LEU A 324 -8.56 12.39 -13.27
CA LEU A 324 -9.93 11.93 -13.04
C LEU A 324 -10.43 11.19 -14.29
N PHE A 325 -11.07 10.05 -14.04
CA PHE A 325 -11.87 9.32 -15.02
C PHE A 325 -13.29 9.28 -14.47
N GLY A 326 -14.21 9.98 -15.11
CA GLY A 326 -15.49 10.30 -14.49
C GLY A 326 -15.30 11.06 -13.17
N LYS A 327 -15.82 10.48 -12.07
CA LYS A 327 -15.67 11.05 -10.71
C LYS A 327 -14.48 10.45 -9.94
N VAL A 328 -13.81 9.45 -10.48
CA VAL A 328 -12.76 8.73 -9.76
C VAL A 328 -11.41 9.38 -10.00
N ARG A 329 -10.80 9.89 -8.93
CA ARG A 329 -9.45 10.44 -8.96
C ARG A 329 -8.43 9.34 -8.71
N LEU A 330 -7.59 9.10 -9.70
CA LEU A 330 -6.50 8.12 -9.64
C LEU A 330 -5.14 8.83 -9.58
N ILE A 331 -4.20 8.20 -8.90
CA ILE A 331 -2.80 8.61 -8.87
C ILE A 331 -1.90 7.46 -9.28
N ASP A 332 -0.84 7.81 -9.96
CA ASP A 332 0.25 6.89 -10.32
C ASP A 332 1.57 7.66 -10.42
N ASN A 333 2.68 6.95 -10.46
CA ASN A 333 3.98 7.56 -10.66
C ASN A 333 4.98 6.58 -11.29
N MET A 334 6.11 7.15 -11.74
CA MET A 334 7.20 6.40 -12.35
C MET A 334 8.53 7.02 -11.95
N GLU A 335 9.40 6.27 -11.29
CA GLU A 335 10.78 6.68 -11.01
C GLU A 335 11.61 6.61 -12.31
N ILE A 336 12.41 7.64 -12.55
CA ILE A 336 13.34 7.76 -13.69
C ILE A 336 14.71 8.04 -13.10
N ASN A 337 15.64 7.10 -13.30
CA ASN A 337 17.00 7.14 -12.79
C ASN A 337 17.95 7.07 -14.00
N LEU A 338 18.39 8.23 -14.49
CA LEU A 338 19.34 8.37 -15.60
C LEU A 338 20.76 8.50 -15.06
#